data_1064eed5e848889b2f911c1ee25c9a84
#
_entry.id   1064eed5e848889b2f911c1ee25c9a84
#
_cell.length_a   1.000
_cell.length_b   1.000
_cell.length_c   1.000
_cell.angle_alpha   90.00
_cell.angle_beta   90.00
_cell.angle_gamma   90.00
#
_symmetry.space_group_name_H-M   'P 1'
#
loop_
_entity.id
_entity.type
_entity.pdbx_description
1 polymer ?
#
loop_
_entity_poly.entity_id
_entity_poly.type
_entity_poly.pdbx_seq_one_letter_code
_entity_poly.pdbx_strand_id
1 'polypeptide(L)'
;RQVQRIKTGYEEAGASSLVHGNTGRKPSNFIPTDIRALVAERAASLWKGASASHMSELLFTEANRSVSPKTITRILKKEGLKNPFSHKGPRKRRRRARMERFGQMLQIDASPFDWLSNGSMITLHGAIDDATGSVTALRFERTECLDGYFHVLEETILSYGIPGSLYSDAHSIFFSPSPSKLSLTEELRGAGEGRTQFGKALEILGIKAIKALSPQAKGRIERLWGTLQHRLVVDMRVAGVSTLEEANAFLASYRTRHNELFAVPPKDEATAFMPAPSKEDLALILCRRVFRKMTGDSTLSWKGRKWSALDSQGRKVLFRKGVEVEVLDLLDGRTVLHHQGAFHELVRVEEEETKKTLAKENTTASSTEEGMRKPWTPGPDHPWKKEYEKRVSRKRIREHSLEQIP
;
A
#
# COMPACT_ATOMS: atom_id res chain seq x y z
N ARG A 1 -11.15 -15.51 70.88
CA ARG A 1 -10.52 -16.72 70.29
C ARG A 1 -9.16 -16.40 69.63
N GLN A 2 -9.03 -15.36 68.81
CA GLN A 2 -7.79 -15.05 68.11
C GLN A 2 -6.68 -14.56 69.06
N VAL A 3 -7.02 -13.69 70.02
CA VAL A 3 -6.09 -13.21 71.05
C VAL A 3 -5.55 -14.36 71.94
N GLN A 4 -6.41 -15.31 72.29
CA GLN A 4 -6.02 -16.49 73.10
C GLN A 4 -5.00 -17.36 72.30
N ARG A 5 -5.27 -17.61 71.00
CA ARG A 5 -4.34 -18.30 70.09
C ARG A 5 -2.95 -17.64 70.05
N ILE A 6 -2.94 -16.30 69.90
CA ILE A 6 -1.71 -15.52 69.84
C ILE A 6 -0.95 -15.64 71.17
N LYS A 7 -1.66 -15.54 72.29
CA LYS A 7 -1.09 -15.66 73.63
C LYS A 7 -0.47 -17.05 73.84
N THR A 8 -1.24 -18.11 73.56
CA THR A 8 -0.74 -19.48 73.68
C THR A 8 0.45 -19.73 72.74
N GLY A 9 0.38 -19.29 71.48
CA GLY A 9 1.49 -19.39 70.54
C GLY A 9 2.76 -18.65 71.01
N TYR A 10 2.57 -17.49 71.67
CA TYR A 10 3.71 -16.73 72.21
C TYR A 10 4.33 -17.44 73.42
N GLU A 11 3.51 -18.04 74.29
CA GLU A 11 3.95 -18.82 75.48
C GLU A 11 4.72 -20.07 75.03
N GLU A 12 4.32 -20.72 73.93
CA GLU A 12 4.95 -21.96 73.41
C GLU A 12 6.22 -21.71 72.59
N ALA A 13 6.17 -20.71 71.64
CA ALA A 13 7.23 -20.52 70.67
C ALA A 13 7.88 -19.11 70.70
N GLY A 14 7.54 -18.27 71.68
CA GLY A 14 8.09 -16.93 71.87
C GLY A 14 7.74 -15.98 70.70
N ALA A 15 8.58 -14.98 70.50
CA ALA A 15 8.34 -13.93 69.45
C ALA A 15 8.24 -14.47 68.04
N SER A 16 8.76 -15.65 67.74
CA SER A 16 8.68 -16.28 66.43
C SER A 16 7.22 -16.62 66.03
N SER A 17 6.36 -16.91 67.02
CA SER A 17 4.91 -17.15 66.73
C SER A 17 4.12 -15.95 66.31
N LEU A 18 4.63 -14.74 66.55
CA LEU A 18 4.02 -13.49 66.14
C LEU A 18 4.32 -13.15 64.67
N VAL A 19 5.29 -13.84 64.09
CA VAL A 19 5.60 -13.62 62.65
C VAL A 19 4.50 -14.24 61.83
N HIS A 20 3.82 -13.42 61.04
CA HIS A 20 2.76 -13.88 60.18
C HIS A 20 3.29 -14.93 59.18
N GLY A 21 2.62 -16.11 59.07
CA GLY A 21 3.08 -17.25 58.25
C GLY A 21 3.30 -16.97 56.76
N ASN A 22 2.83 -15.82 56.30
CA ASN A 22 3.10 -15.31 54.92
C ASN A 22 4.30 -14.36 54.85
N THR A 23 4.99 -14.10 55.99
CA THR A 23 6.17 -13.23 56.00
C THR A 23 7.27 -13.87 55.17
N GLY A 24 7.77 -13.15 54.15
CA GLY A 24 8.77 -13.65 53.21
C GLY A 24 8.24 -14.53 52.09
N ARG A 25 6.96 -14.92 52.10
CA ARG A 25 6.37 -15.69 51.01
C ARG A 25 6.14 -14.80 49.79
N LYS A 26 6.70 -15.21 48.64
CA LYS A 26 6.43 -14.52 47.38
C LYS A 26 4.97 -14.71 47.00
N PRO A 27 4.23 -13.63 46.63
CA PRO A 27 2.85 -13.74 46.13
C PRO A 27 2.77 -14.64 44.88
N SER A 28 1.65 -15.31 44.66
CA SER A 28 1.46 -16.18 43.48
C SER A 28 1.61 -15.44 42.15
N ASN A 29 1.38 -14.12 42.17
CA ASN A 29 1.52 -13.22 41.02
C ASN A 29 2.87 -12.46 41.03
N PHE A 30 3.86 -12.96 41.76
CA PHE A 30 5.20 -12.38 41.78
C PHE A 30 5.84 -12.47 40.37
N ILE A 31 6.29 -11.36 39.86
CA ILE A 31 7.05 -11.30 38.59
C ILE A 31 8.53 -11.33 38.93
N PRO A 32 9.30 -12.32 38.46
CA PRO A 32 10.73 -12.40 38.62
C PRO A 32 11.47 -11.14 38.17
N THR A 33 12.62 -10.87 38.75
CA THR A 33 13.39 -9.65 38.46
C THR A 33 13.94 -9.65 37.05
N ASP A 34 14.35 -10.82 36.53
CA ASP A 34 14.81 -11.06 35.19
C ASP A 34 13.74 -10.69 34.14
N ILE A 35 12.48 -11.10 34.34
CA ILE A 35 11.36 -10.74 33.48
C ILE A 35 11.07 -9.22 33.49
N ARG A 36 11.22 -8.58 34.67
CA ARG A 36 11.08 -7.11 34.76
C ARG A 36 12.17 -6.38 34.00
N ALA A 37 13.42 -6.84 34.15
CA ALA A 37 14.56 -6.29 33.41
C ALA A 37 14.41 -6.49 31.92
N LEU A 38 14.00 -7.67 31.47
CA LEU A 38 13.72 -7.98 30.08
C LEU A 38 12.66 -7.03 29.49
N VAL A 39 11.53 -6.86 30.18
CA VAL A 39 10.45 -5.94 29.69
C VAL A 39 10.97 -4.51 29.61
N ALA A 40 11.76 -4.03 30.55
CA ALA A 40 12.31 -2.68 30.58
C ALA A 40 13.29 -2.46 29.40
N GLU A 41 14.23 -3.40 29.22
CA GLU A 41 15.20 -3.40 28.12
C GLU A 41 14.52 -3.40 26.77
N ARG A 42 13.59 -4.33 26.56
CA ARG A 42 12.87 -4.46 25.29
C ARG A 42 11.98 -3.24 24.99
N ALA A 43 11.34 -2.69 26.02
CA ALA A 43 10.52 -1.48 25.87
C ALA A 43 11.34 -0.24 25.48
N ALA A 44 12.61 -0.17 25.92
CA ALA A 44 13.53 0.88 25.54
C ALA A 44 14.14 0.68 24.12
N SER A 45 14.16 -0.55 23.61
CA SER A 45 14.80 -0.95 22.36
C SER A 45 13.80 -1.49 21.32
N LEU A 46 13.75 -2.80 21.15
CA LEU A 46 12.97 -3.48 20.10
C LEU A 46 11.46 -3.24 20.18
N TRP A 47 10.91 -3.14 21.39
CA TRP A 47 9.46 -2.92 21.58
C TRP A 47 9.10 -1.44 21.73
N LYS A 48 10.01 -0.54 21.42
CA LYS A 48 9.76 0.91 21.48
C LYS A 48 8.53 1.27 20.64
N GLY A 49 7.54 1.93 21.26
CA GLY A 49 6.28 2.29 20.61
C GLY A 49 5.17 1.25 20.73
N ALA A 50 5.43 0.04 21.24
CA ALA A 50 4.38 -0.95 21.49
C ALA A 50 3.46 -0.54 22.64
N SER A 51 2.18 -0.92 22.55
CA SER A 51 1.26 -0.81 23.70
C SER A 51 1.55 -1.88 24.75
N ALA A 52 1.11 -1.66 25.99
CA ALA A 52 1.28 -2.66 27.05
C ALA A 52 0.61 -4.00 26.73
N SER A 53 -0.50 -4.01 25.98
CA SER A 53 -1.13 -5.24 25.49
C SER A 53 -0.25 -5.95 24.46
N HIS A 54 0.33 -5.20 23.52
CA HIS A 54 1.23 -5.76 22.52
C HIS A 54 2.52 -6.29 23.18
N MET A 55 3.11 -5.56 24.15
CA MET A 55 4.26 -6.05 24.92
C MET A 55 3.96 -7.33 25.70
N SER A 56 2.73 -7.50 26.18
CA SER A 56 2.28 -8.74 26.83
C SER A 56 2.31 -9.95 25.89
N GLU A 57 1.87 -9.75 24.65
CA GLU A 57 1.90 -10.76 23.60
C GLU A 57 3.34 -11.09 23.18
N LEU A 58 4.17 -10.05 22.95
CA LEU A 58 5.59 -10.22 22.61
C LEU A 58 6.36 -10.94 23.69
N LEU A 59 6.11 -10.62 24.97
CA LEU A 59 6.73 -11.31 26.09
C LEU A 59 6.34 -12.79 26.14
N PHE A 60 5.08 -13.10 25.86
CA PHE A 60 4.63 -14.49 25.77
C PHE A 60 5.36 -15.24 24.65
N THR A 61 5.51 -14.62 23.48
CA THR A 61 6.23 -15.22 22.35
C THR A 61 7.72 -15.40 22.63
N GLU A 62 8.40 -14.40 23.25
CA GLU A 62 9.86 -14.41 23.47
C GLU A 62 10.25 -15.28 24.68
N ALA A 63 9.51 -15.18 25.80
CA ALA A 63 9.88 -15.79 27.05
C ALA A 63 8.90 -16.87 27.57
N ASN A 64 7.86 -17.18 26.82
CA ASN A 64 6.75 -18.07 27.22
C ASN A 64 6.16 -17.69 28.60
N ARG A 65 6.04 -16.38 28.88
CA ARG A 65 5.55 -15.84 30.16
C ARG A 65 4.35 -14.93 29.91
N SER A 66 3.23 -15.31 30.53
CA SER A 66 2.02 -14.47 30.50
C SER A 66 2.09 -13.42 31.62
N VAL A 67 2.15 -12.16 31.25
CA VAL A 67 2.13 -11.02 32.16
C VAL A 67 1.03 -10.04 31.70
N SER A 68 0.12 -9.68 32.60
CA SER A 68 -1.00 -8.81 32.23
C SER A 68 -0.53 -7.42 31.74
N PRO A 69 -1.23 -6.80 30.79
CA PRO A 69 -0.93 -5.43 30.31
C PRO A 69 -0.86 -4.40 31.44
N LYS A 70 -1.69 -4.56 32.47
CA LYS A 70 -1.68 -3.70 33.65
C LYS A 70 -0.37 -3.83 34.46
N THR A 71 0.17 -5.04 34.56
CA THR A 71 1.46 -5.28 35.20
C THR A 71 2.61 -4.72 34.37
N ILE A 72 2.60 -4.88 33.06
CA ILE A 72 3.59 -4.25 32.17
C ILE A 72 3.56 -2.73 32.32
N THR A 73 2.39 -2.10 32.36
CA THR A 73 2.27 -0.65 32.63
C THR A 73 2.90 -0.25 33.97
N ARG A 74 2.78 -1.09 35.04
CA ARG A 74 3.42 -0.82 36.33
C ARG A 74 4.94 -0.94 36.24
N ILE A 75 5.46 -1.93 35.53
CA ILE A 75 6.90 -2.10 35.30
C ILE A 75 7.43 -0.85 34.58
N LEU A 76 6.84 -0.47 33.44
CA LEU A 76 7.25 0.72 32.67
C LEU A 76 7.26 1.98 33.54
N LYS A 77 6.21 2.19 34.34
CA LYS A 77 6.12 3.35 35.25
C LYS A 77 7.24 3.36 36.29
N LYS A 78 7.58 2.19 36.84
CA LYS A 78 8.67 2.06 37.85
C LYS A 78 10.03 2.36 37.25
N GLU A 79 10.25 1.97 36.00
CA GLU A 79 11.49 2.22 35.25
C GLU A 79 11.51 3.61 34.55
N GLY A 80 10.54 4.47 34.82
CA GLY A 80 10.46 5.81 34.22
C GLY A 80 10.14 5.82 32.73
N LEU A 81 9.75 4.69 32.15
CA LEU A 81 9.40 4.57 30.74
C LEU A 81 7.94 5.00 30.51
N LYS A 82 7.71 5.87 29.54
CA LYS A 82 6.36 6.33 29.19
C LYS A 82 5.64 5.27 28.35
N ASN A 83 4.41 4.90 28.74
CA ASN A 83 3.52 4.18 27.84
C ASN A 83 3.08 5.15 26.73
N PRO A 84 3.34 4.86 25.43
CA PRO A 84 3.00 5.76 24.35
C PRO A 84 1.49 6.00 24.19
N PHE A 85 0.66 5.16 24.82
CA PHE A 85 -0.80 5.24 24.69
C PHE A 85 -1.44 5.78 25.96
N SER A 86 -1.98 6.99 25.89
CA SER A 86 -2.89 7.51 26.89
C SER A 86 -4.34 7.11 26.55
N HIS A 87 -5.10 6.59 27.54
CA HIS A 87 -6.52 6.37 27.35
C HIS A 87 -7.25 7.71 27.21
N LYS A 88 -7.64 8.03 25.98
CA LYS A 88 -8.63 9.12 25.76
C LYS A 88 -10.01 8.58 26.13
N GLY A 89 -10.76 9.32 26.92
CA GLY A 89 -12.13 8.96 27.30
C GLY A 89 -13.02 8.67 26.07
N PRO A 90 -14.08 7.87 26.25
CA PRO A 90 -14.96 7.49 25.15
C PRO A 90 -15.64 8.73 24.55
N ARG A 91 -15.37 9.00 23.27
CA ARG A 91 -16.11 10.01 22.51
C ARG A 91 -17.39 9.39 21.96
N LYS A 92 -18.54 9.97 22.26
CA LYS A 92 -19.84 9.59 21.66
C LYS A 92 -19.78 9.90 20.15
N ARG A 93 -19.54 8.88 19.31
CA ARG A 93 -19.60 8.99 17.85
C ARG A 93 -20.72 8.09 17.35
N ARG A 94 -21.54 8.57 16.42
CA ARG A 94 -22.48 7.71 15.68
C ARG A 94 -21.66 6.74 14.85
N ARG A 95 -21.83 5.44 15.10
CA ARG A 95 -21.15 4.38 14.34
C ARG A 95 -22.09 3.91 13.23
N ARG A 96 -21.60 3.85 11.98
CA ARG A 96 -22.31 3.16 10.91
C ARG A 96 -22.38 1.67 11.24
N ALA A 97 -23.55 1.05 11.00
CA ALA A 97 -23.69 -0.40 11.12
C ALA A 97 -22.69 -1.13 10.21
N ARG A 98 -22.26 -2.31 10.61
CA ARG A 98 -21.47 -3.20 9.77
C ARG A 98 -22.34 -3.76 8.64
N MET A 99 -21.72 -4.15 7.52
CA MET A 99 -22.37 -5.03 6.57
C MET A 99 -22.67 -6.37 7.23
N GLU A 100 -23.60 -7.13 6.66
CA GLU A 100 -24.07 -8.35 7.30
C GLU A 100 -23.18 -9.54 6.97
N ARG A 101 -22.66 -9.61 5.72
CA ARG A 101 -21.94 -10.75 5.17
C ARG A 101 -20.48 -10.43 4.88
N PHE A 102 -19.62 -11.42 5.08
CA PHE A 102 -18.22 -11.35 4.66
C PHE A 102 -18.12 -11.21 3.13
N GLY A 103 -17.35 -10.23 2.65
CA GLY A 103 -17.19 -9.93 1.22
C GLY A 103 -18.27 -9.04 0.62
N GLN A 104 -19.29 -8.64 1.37
CA GLN A 104 -20.34 -7.75 0.86
C GLN A 104 -19.79 -6.36 0.50
N MET A 105 -18.88 -5.84 1.30
CA MET A 105 -18.19 -4.57 1.05
C MET A 105 -16.79 -4.58 1.67
N LEU A 106 -15.78 -4.29 0.86
CA LEU A 106 -14.43 -4.01 1.33
C LEU A 106 -14.15 -2.52 1.35
N GLN A 107 -13.43 -2.05 2.37
CA GLN A 107 -12.82 -0.72 2.35
C GLN A 107 -11.36 -0.88 1.90
N ILE A 108 -10.95 -0.11 0.90
CA ILE A 108 -9.59 -0.10 0.37
C ILE A 108 -8.98 1.28 0.53
N ASP A 109 -7.69 1.33 0.87
CA ASP A 109 -6.96 2.56 1.12
C ASP A 109 -5.46 2.31 1.16
N ALA A 110 -4.68 3.38 1.22
CA ALA A 110 -3.24 3.31 1.41
C ALA A 110 -2.79 4.22 2.55
N SER A 111 -1.69 3.85 3.20
CA SER A 111 -1.14 4.59 4.33
C SER A 111 0.36 4.79 4.13
N PRO A 112 0.81 6.00 3.74
CA PRO A 112 2.22 6.36 3.76
C PRO A 112 2.68 6.54 5.22
N PHE A 113 3.79 5.89 5.58
CA PHE A 113 4.36 5.98 6.92
C PHE A 113 5.82 5.49 6.92
N ASP A 114 6.58 5.79 7.97
CA ASP A 114 7.90 5.18 8.21
C ASP A 114 7.73 3.76 8.79
N TRP A 115 7.30 2.85 7.93
CA TRP A 115 6.96 1.47 8.32
C TRP A 115 8.17 0.65 8.77
N LEU A 116 9.36 0.95 8.23
CA LEU A 116 10.60 0.23 8.55
C LEU A 116 11.38 0.90 9.68
N SER A 117 10.91 2.04 10.22
CA SER A 117 11.60 2.82 11.27
C SER A 117 13.04 3.22 10.89
N ASN A 118 13.29 3.46 9.60
CA ASN A 118 14.59 3.86 9.05
C ASN A 118 14.62 5.31 8.52
N GLY A 119 13.53 6.06 8.75
CA GLY A 119 13.35 7.43 8.27
C GLY A 119 12.83 7.53 6.82
N SER A 120 12.64 6.41 6.12
CA SER A 120 12.12 6.38 4.75
C SER A 120 10.62 6.11 4.75
N MET A 121 9.88 6.95 4.03
CA MET A 121 8.44 6.75 3.85
C MET A 121 8.20 5.70 2.77
N ILE A 122 7.46 4.65 3.11
CA ILE A 122 6.89 3.70 2.16
C ILE A 122 5.39 3.61 2.38
N THR A 123 4.66 3.08 1.43
CA THR A 123 3.18 3.08 1.48
C THR A 123 2.65 1.66 1.62
N LEU A 124 1.83 1.42 2.63
CA LEU A 124 1.09 0.18 2.81
C LEU A 124 -0.30 0.33 2.20
N HIS A 125 -0.59 -0.45 1.16
CA HIS A 125 -1.92 -0.61 0.59
C HIS A 125 -2.63 -1.75 1.31
N GLY A 126 -3.95 -1.64 1.48
CA GLY A 126 -4.70 -2.69 2.16
C GLY A 126 -6.19 -2.64 1.94
N ALA A 127 -6.82 -3.78 2.14
CA ALA A 127 -8.26 -3.93 2.13
C ALA A 127 -8.76 -4.61 3.41
N ILE A 128 -9.85 -4.08 3.95
CA ILE A 128 -10.51 -4.60 5.15
C ILE A 128 -11.99 -4.83 4.87
N ASP A 129 -12.48 -5.97 5.27
CA ASP A 129 -13.91 -6.30 5.17
C ASP A 129 -14.74 -5.52 6.19
N ASP A 130 -15.85 -4.96 5.74
CA ASP A 130 -16.70 -4.13 6.58
C ASP A 130 -17.51 -4.94 7.59
N ALA A 131 -17.91 -6.15 7.25
CA ALA A 131 -18.71 -7.01 8.12
C ALA A 131 -17.90 -7.56 9.29
N THR A 132 -16.75 -8.13 9.01
CA THR A 132 -15.92 -8.86 9.98
C THR A 132 -14.78 -8.02 10.56
N GLY A 133 -14.29 -7.04 9.79
CA GLY A 133 -13.04 -6.36 10.10
C GLY A 133 -11.79 -7.18 9.78
N SER A 134 -11.94 -8.30 9.05
CA SER A 134 -10.81 -9.06 8.54
C SER A 134 -10.05 -8.25 7.49
N VAL A 135 -8.75 -8.24 7.60
CA VAL A 135 -7.84 -7.71 6.57
C VAL A 135 -7.73 -8.77 5.49
N THR A 136 -8.19 -8.46 4.27
CA THR A 136 -8.20 -9.42 3.17
C THR A 136 -6.88 -9.46 2.42
N ALA A 137 -6.20 -8.32 2.27
CA ALA A 137 -4.87 -8.25 1.68
C ALA A 137 -4.11 -7.01 2.17
N LEU A 138 -2.78 -7.09 2.13
CA LEU A 138 -1.84 -6.01 2.45
C LEU A 138 -0.67 -6.05 1.46
N ARG A 139 -0.22 -4.87 1.00
CA ARG A 139 0.93 -4.77 0.10
C ARG A 139 1.73 -3.49 0.35
N PHE A 140 3.02 -3.61 0.54
CA PHE A 140 3.94 -2.47 0.55
C PHE A 140 4.39 -2.11 -0.85
N GLU A 141 4.36 -0.81 -1.13
CA GLU A 141 4.98 -0.20 -2.31
C GLU A 141 5.76 1.06 -1.89
N ARG A 142 6.64 1.54 -2.76
CA ARG A 142 7.44 2.75 -2.46
C ARG A 142 6.57 3.99 -2.28
N THR A 143 5.50 4.08 -3.07
CA THR A 143 4.53 5.18 -3.03
C THR A 143 3.12 4.63 -3.26
N GLU A 144 2.09 5.43 -2.98
CA GLU A 144 0.73 5.09 -3.34
C GLU A 144 0.61 4.98 -4.87
N CYS A 145 0.21 3.82 -5.38
CA CYS A 145 0.17 3.55 -6.81
C CYS A 145 -0.92 2.54 -7.19
N LEU A 146 -1.25 2.54 -8.47
CA LEU A 146 -2.23 1.63 -9.05
C LEU A 146 -1.85 0.15 -8.86
N ASP A 147 -0.57 -0.18 -9.03
CA ASP A 147 -0.09 -1.57 -8.91
C ASP A 147 -0.27 -2.11 -7.50
N GLY A 148 -0.02 -1.28 -6.47
CA GLY A 148 -0.28 -1.65 -5.08
C GLY A 148 -1.74 -2.01 -4.82
N TYR A 149 -2.66 -1.23 -5.38
CA TYR A 149 -4.09 -1.53 -5.28
C TYR A 149 -4.49 -2.77 -6.09
N PHE A 150 -3.90 -2.99 -7.26
CA PHE A 150 -4.13 -4.19 -8.04
C PHE A 150 -3.63 -5.45 -7.32
N HIS A 151 -2.44 -5.41 -6.71
CA HIS A 151 -1.94 -6.52 -5.88
C HIS A 151 -2.86 -6.84 -4.70
N VAL A 152 -3.38 -5.81 -4.01
CA VAL A 152 -4.34 -5.99 -2.91
C VAL A 152 -5.64 -6.64 -3.41
N LEU A 153 -6.13 -6.22 -4.57
CA LEU A 153 -7.35 -6.79 -5.15
C LEU A 153 -7.12 -8.21 -5.68
N GLU A 154 -5.98 -8.46 -6.33
CA GLU A 154 -5.58 -9.80 -6.79
C GLU A 154 -5.50 -10.80 -5.65
N GLU A 155 -4.74 -10.47 -4.59
CA GLU A 155 -4.61 -11.33 -3.41
C GLU A 155 -5.95 -11.60 -2.73
N THR A 156 -6.80 -10.58 -2.63
CA THR A 156 -8.15 -10.70 -2.08
C THR A 156 -8.99 -11.66 -2.91
N ILE A 157 -9.03 -11.48 -4.24
CA ILE A 157 -9.86 -12.30 -5.14
C ILE A 157 -9.38 -13.75 -5.16
N LEU A 158 -8.07 -13.97 -5.25
CA LEU A 158 -7.51 -15.32 -5.24
C LEU A 158 -7.73 -16.06 -3.90
N SER A 159 -7.79 -15.32 -2.78
CA SER A 159 -7.96 -15.93 -1.45
C SER A 159 -9.43 -16.16 -1.08
N TYR A 160 -10.34 -15.29 -1.49
CA TYR A 160 -11.73 -15.28 -1.01
C TYR A 160 -12.77 -15.23 -2.12
N GLY A 161 -12.43 -14.77 -3.31
CA GLY A 161 -13.37 -14.52 -4.40
C GLY A 161 -13.58 -13.01 -4.67
N ILE A 162 -14.48 -12.72 -5.62
CA ILE A 162 -14.81 -11.35 -6.04
C ILE A 162 -15.75 -10.72 -5.01
N PRO A 163 -15.40 -9.57 -4.38
CA PRO A 163 -16.27 -8.89 -3.43
C PRO A 163 -17.44 -8.19 -4.13
N GLY A 164 -18.57 -8.06 -3.44
CA GLY A 164 -19.76 -7.39 -3.99
C GLY A 164 -19.59 -5.88 -4.22
N SER A 165 -18.83 -5.20 -3.37
CA SER A 165 -18.55 -3.77 -3.51
C SER A 165 -17.23 -3.36 -2.89
N LEU A 166 -16.68 -2.25 -3.39
CA LEU A 166 -15.43 -1.68 -2.93
C LEU A 166 -15.62 -0.20 -2.60
N TYR A 167 -15.27 0.17 -1.38
CA TYR A 167 -15.42 1.51 -0.81
C TYR A 167 -14.06 2.18 -0.70
N SER A 168 -13.85 3.26 -1.46
CA SER A 168 -12.60 4.02 -1.49
C SER A 168 -12.84 5.53 -1.37
N ASP A 169 -11.80 6.31 -1.16
CA ASP A 169 -11.90 7.77 -1.26
C ASP A 169 -12.06 8.25 -2.71
N ALA A 170 -12.05 9.58 -2.87
CA ALA A 170 -12.18 10.23 -4.18
C ALA A 170 -10.83 10.35 -4.92
N HIS A 171 -9.80 9.57 -4.55
CA HIS A 171 -8.50 9.65 -5.18
C HIS A 171 -8.57 9.36 -6.69
N SER A 172 -7.73 10.01 -7.47
CA SER A 172 -7.73 9.94 -8.95
C SER A 172 -7.46 8.53 -9.52
N ILE A 173 -6.90 7.62 -8.73
CA ILE A 173 -6.74 6.21 -9.09
C ILE A 173 -8.11 5.53 -9.20
N PHE A 174 -9.05 5.87 -8.32
CA PHE A 174 -10.38 5.25 -8.27
C PHE A 174 -11.41 5.96 -9.12
N PHE A 175 -11.39 7.31 -9.11
CA PHE A 175 -12.39 8.14 -9.77
C PHE A 175 -11.73 9.23 -10.61
N SER A 176 -12.18 9.40 -11.84
CA SER A 176 -11.71 10.51 -12.68
C SER A 176 -12.17 11.85 -12.12
N PRO A 177 -11.29 12.85 -11.96
CA PRO A 177 -11.65 14.17 -11.48
C PRO A 177 -12.49 14.98 -12.47
N SER A 178 -12.53 14.59 -13.74
CA SER A 178 -13.28 15.28 -14.80
C SER A 178 -14.00 14.27 -15.69
N PRO A 179 -15.26 13.96 -15.39
CA PRO A 179 -16.04 13.04 -16.21
C PRO A 179 -16.29 13.57 -17.64
N SER A 180 -16.12 14.87 -17.89
CA SER A 180 -16.53 15.56 -19.14
C SER A 180 -15.44 15.72 -20.20
N LYS A 181 -14.25 15.15 -20.03
CA LYS A 181 -13.16 15.23 -21.02
C LYS A 181 -12.83 13.87 -21.63
N LEU A 182 -13.82 13.20 -22.14
CA LEU A 182 -13.60 12.12 -23.11
C LEU A 182 -13.06 12.73 -24.41
N SER A 183 -12.01 12.14 -24.97
CA SER A 183 -11.68 12.44 -26.36
C SER A 183 -12.80 11.90 -27.25
N LEU A 184 -13.08 12.56 -28.38
CA LEU A 184 -14.07 12.10 -29.33
C LEU A 184 -13.92 10.63 -29.73
N THR A 185 -12.67 10.13 -29.68
CA THR A 185 -12.33 8.74 -29.95
C THR A 185 -12.78 7.79 -28.83
N GLU A 186 -12.79 8.24 -27.58
CA GLU A 186 -13.27 7.47 -26.43
C GLU A 186 -14.80 7.46 -26.38
N GLU A 187 -15.47 8.58 -26.74
CA GLU A 187 -16.93 8.65 -26.88
C GLU A 187 -17.42 7.70 -27.97
N LEU A 188 -16.78 7.71 -29.17
CA LEU A 188 -17.11 6.82 -30.26
C LEU A 188 -16.92 5.33 -29.97
N ARG A 189 -16.10 5.00 -28.97
CA ARG A 189 -15.89 3.62 -28.48
C ARG A 189 -16.92 3.19 -27.42
N GLY A 190 -17.90 4.03 -27.11
CA GLY A 190 -18.89 3.76 -26.07
C GLY A 190 -18.29 3.77 -24.65
N ALA A 191 -17.11 4.40 -24.49
CA ALA A 191 -16.53 4.65 -23.18
C ALA A 191 -17.40 5.71 -22.50
N GLY A 192 -18.37 5.29 -21.70
CA GLY A 192 -19.05 6.19 -20.77
C GLY A 192 -18.03 6.78 -19.80
N GLU A 193 -18.28 8.01 -19.35
CA GLU A 193 -17.51 8.84 -18.42
C GLU A 193 -16.07 8.39 -18.14
N GLY A 194 -15.05 9.25 -18.28
CA GLY A 194 -13.62 8.96 -18.19
C GLY A 194 -13.24 8.01 -17.05
N ARG A 195 -13.27 6.71 -17.32
CA ARG A 195 -13.00 5.67 -16.31
C ARG A 195 -11.52 5.54 -16.08
N THR A 196 -11.14 5.46 -14.82
CA THR A 196 -9.76 5.14 -14.44
C THR A 196 -9.42 3.69 -14.81
N GLN A 197 -8.14 3.35 -14.85
CA GLN A 197 -7.67 1.97 -15.05
C GLN A 197 -8.27 1.02 -14.00
N PHE A 198 -8.28 1.45 -12.74
CA PHE A 198 -8.87 0.70 -11.64
C PHE A 198 -10.39 0.55 -11.79
N GLY A 199 -11.08 1.62 -12.16
CA GLY A 199 -12.52 1.58 -12.42
C GLY A 199 -12.93 0.62 -13.54
N LYS A 200 -12.13 0.52 -14.61
CA LYS A 200 -12.34 -0.45 -15.70
C LYS A 200 -12.20 -1.89 -15.21
N ALA A 201 -11.20 -2.17 -14.37
CA ALA A 201 -11.01 -3.50 -13.78
C ALA A 201 -12.20 -3.89 -12.88
N LEU A 202 -12.69 -2.97 -12.05
CA LEU A 202 -13.86 -3.22 -11.20
C LEU A 202 -15.12 -3.52 -12.02
N GLU A 203 -15.31 -2.80 -13.13
CA GLU A 203 -16.46 -3.03 -14.02
C GLU A 203 -16.41 -4.42 -14.66
N ILE A 204 -15.25 -4.83 -15.19
CA ILE A 204 -15.08 -6.17 -15.78
C ILE A 204 -15.37 -7.26 -14.74
N LEU A 205 -14.94 -7.05 -13.48
CA LEU A 205 -15.17 -7.97 -12.37
C LEU A 205 -16.59 -7.89 -11.78
N GLY A 206 -17.43 -6.95 -12.22
CA GLY A 206 -18.77 -6.73 -11.67
C GLY A 206 -18.76 -6.17 -10.24
N ILE A 207 -17.65 -5.59 -9.76
CA ILE A 207 -17.51 -5.02 -8.43
C ILE A 207 -18.10 -3.61 -8.40
N LYS A 208 -19.05 -3.36 -7.50
CA LYS A 208 -19.63 -2.02 -7.33
C LYS A 208 -18.63 -1.07 -6.67
N ALA A 209 -18.17 -0.05 -7.39
CA ALA A 209 -17.36 1.03 -6.80
C ALA A 209 -18.24 2.00 -6.01
N ILE A 210 -17.87 2.27 -4.76
CA ILE A 210 -18.58 3.21 -3.87
C ILE A 210 -17.61 4.29 -3.43
N LYS A 211 -17.91 5.54 -3.79
CA LYS A 211 -17.12 6.71 -3.41
C LYS A 211 -17.43 7.15 -1.98
N ALA A 212 -16.42 7.31 -1.16
CA ALA A 212 -16.56 7.87 0.19
C ALA A 212 -16.88 9.37 0.11
N LEU A 213 -18.04 9.77 0.60
CA LEU A 213 -18.47 11.17 0.64
C LEU A 213 -18.05 11.87 1.94
N SER A 214 -17.58 11.12 2.95
CA SER A 214 -17.13 11.68 4.22
C SER A 214 -16.05 10.83 4.87
N PRO A 215 -15.10 11.45 5.62
CA PRO A 215 -14.06 10.72 6.36
C PRO A 215 -14.65 9.70 7.35
N GLN A 216 -15.79 10.01 8.00
CA GLN A 216 -16.40 9.12 8.97
C GLN A 216 -16.85 7.78 8.38
N ALA A 217 -17.09 7.73 7.08
CA ALA A 217 -17.51 6.52 6.38
C ALA A 217 -16.36 5.51 6.22
N LYS A 218 -15.08 5.94 6.24
CA LYS A 218 -13.86 5.11 6.19
C LYS A 218 -13.33 4.67 7.55
N GLY A 219 -14.05 4.89 8.63
CA GLY A 219 -13.58 4.70 10.01
C GLY A 219 -13.11 3.28 10.38
N ARG A 220 -13.26 2.26 9.53
CA ARG A 220 -12.69 0.91 9.78
C ARG A 220 -11.25 0.85 9.31
N ILE A 221 -11.01 1.25 8.07
CA ILE A 221 -9.65 1.24 7.52
C ILE A 221 -8.76 2.28 8.20
N GLU A 222 -9.30 3.44 8.61
CA GLU A 222 -8.56 4.42 9.41
C GLU A 222 -8.11 3.84 10.77
N ARG A 223 -8.96 3.04 11.42
CA ARG A 223 -8.59 2.33 12.66
C ARG A 223 -7.59 1.21 12.41
N LEU A 224 -7.70 0.53 11.26
CA LEU A 224 -6.70 -0.44 10.85
C LEU A 224 -5.33 0.22 10.76
N TRP A 225 -5.21 1.35 10.05
CA TRP A 225 -3.94 2.08 9.94
C TRP A 225 -3.38 2.48 11.30
N GLY A 226 -4.21 3.04 12.18
CA GLY A 226 -3.80 3.37 13.53
C GLY A 226 -3.31 2.14 14.31
N THR A 227 -3.91 0.97 14.13
CA THR A 227 -3.45 -0.27 14.76
C THR A 227 -2.16 -0.76 14.15
N LEU A 228 -2.04 -0.79 12.82
CA LEU A 228 -0.87 -1.30 12.11
C LEU A 228 0.36 -0.42 12.32
N GLN A 229 0.23 0.91 12.29
CA GLN A 229 1.31 1.85 12.54
C GLN A 229 1.99 1.64 13.91
N HIS A 230 1.24 1.11 14.88
CA HIS A 230 1.77 0.83 16.22
C HIS A 230 2.22 -0.62 16.41
N ARG A 231 1.56 -1.59 15.74
CA ARG A 231 1.85 -3.02 15.94
C ARG A 231 2.78 -3.58 14.87
N LEU A 232 2.42 -3.42 13.59
CA LEU A 232 3.18 -3.98 12.47
C LEU A 232 4.63 -3.47 12.44
N VAL A 233 4.84 -2.17 12.72
CA VAL A 233 6.19 -1.57 12.80
C VAL A 233 7.05 -2.25 13.86
N VAL A 234 6.48 -2.52 15.03
CA VAL A 234 7.20 -3.21 16.13
C VAL A 234 7.43 -4.67 15.76
N ASP A 235 6.43 -5.36 15.24
CA ASP A 235 6.54 -6.77 14.85
C ASP A 235 7.59 -6.99 13.75
N MET A 236 7.64 -6.11 12.75
CA MET A 236 8.69 -6.13 11.71
C MET A 236 10.08 -5.88 12.29
N ARG A 237 10.20 -4.93 13.24
CA ARG A 237 11.47 -4.65 13.92
C ARG A 237 11.95 -5.84 14.74
N VAL A 238 11.05 -6.50 15.47
CA VAL A 238 11.36 -7.72 16.23
C VAL A 238 11.77 -8.87 15.31
N ALA A 239 11.16 -8.96 14.14
CA ALA A 239 11.50 -9.95 13.11
C ALA A 239 12.76 -9.61 12.30
N GLY A 240 13.38 -8.44 12.51
CA GLY A 240 14.58 -8.01 11.78
C GLY A 240 14.32 -7.61 10.32
N VAL A 241 13.07 -7.30 9.95
CA VAL A 241 12.68 -6.88 8.60
C VAL A 241 13.24 -5.48 8.31
N SER A 242 13.96 -5.35 7.20
CA SER A 242 14.69 -4.13 6.82
C SER A 242 14.44 -3.66 5.38
N THR A 243 14.00 -4.55 4.50
CA THR A 243 13.75 -4.25 3.08
C THR A 243 12.25 -4.31 2.73
N LEU A 244 11.90 -3.73 1.58
CA LEU A 244 10.52 -3.75 1.07
C LEU A 244 10.06 -5.18 0.75
N GLU A 245 10.96 -5.98 0.20
CA GLU A 245 10.73 -7.37 -0.17
C GLU A 245 10.48 -8.24 1.05
N GLU A 246 11.34 -8.11 2.09
CA GLU A 246 11.16 -8.79 3.37
C GLU A 246 9.86 -8.36 4.05
N ALA A 247 9.52 -7.07 4.00
CA ALA A 247 8.28 -6.56 4.55
C ALA A 247 7.05 -7.19 3.87
N ASN A 248 7.05 -7.28 2.53
CA ASN A 248 5.99 -7.95 1.80
C ASN A 248 5.89 -9.45 2.13
N ALA A 249 7.01 -10.14 2.26
CA ALA A 249 7.03 -11.56 2.67
C ALA A 249 6.47 -11.74 4.10
N PHE A 250 6.76 -10.80 5.00
CA PHE A 250 6.26 -10.82 6.38
C PHE A 250 4.75 -10.64 6.49
N LEU A 251 4.13 -9.87 5.59
CA LEU A 251 2.70 -9.53 5.64
C LEU A 251 1.77 -10.74 5.64
N ALA A 252 2.11 -11.82 4.93
CA ALA A 252 1.25 -13.01 4.82
C ALA A 252 0.98 -13.66 6.20
N SER A 253 2.04 -13.91 6.98
CA SER A 253 1.93 -14.45 8.33
C SER A 253 1.34 -13.44 9.31
N TYR A 254 1.71 -12.18 9.18
CA TYR A 254 1.19 -11.11 10.03
C TYR A 254 -0.32 -10.94 9.86
N ARG A 255 -0.84 -10.95 8.63
CA ARG A 255 -2.27 -10.82 8.33
C ARG A 255 -3.10 -11.91 9.00
N THR A 256 -2.65 -13.15 8.94
CA THR A 256 -3.32 -14.28 9.61
C THR A 256 -3.44 -14.03 11.10
N ARG A 257 -2.32 -13.74 11.77
CA ARG A 257 -2.30 -13.44 13.21
C ARG A 257 -3.14 -12.21 13.57
N HIS A 258 -3.10 -11.16 12.73
CA HIS A 258 -3.92 -9.97 12.94
C HIS A 258 -5.41 -10.29 12.91
N ASN A 259 -5.84 -11.07 11.94
CA ASN A 259 -7.25 -11.46 11.80
C ASN A 259 -7.72 -12.32 12.96
N GLU A 260 -6.92 -13.26 13.43
CA GLU A 260 -7.21 -14.06 14.64
C GLU A 260 -7.46 -13.20 15.88
N LEU A 261 -6.70 -12.10 16.03
CA LEU A 261 -6.80 -11.22 17.19
C LEU A 261 -7.95 -10.20 17.10
N PHE A 262 -8.29 -9.73 15.88
CA PHE A 262 -9.13 -8.54 15.72
C PHE A 262 -10.39 -8.75 14.88
N ALA A 263 -10.47 -9.79 14.07
CA ALA A 263 -11.66 -10.08 13.31
C ALA A 263 -12.79 -10.57 14.22
N VAL A 264 -14.02 -10.30 13.80
CA VAL A 264 -15.23 -10.75 14.50
C VAL A 264 -16.10 -11.53 13.52
N PRO A 265 -16.93 -12.47 14.00
CA PRO A 265 -17.85 -13.19 13.13
C PRO A 265 -18.81 -12.20 12.44
N PRO A 266 -19.21 -12.47 11.19
CA PRO A 266 -20.25 -11.71 10.50
C PRO A 266 -21.62 -11.95 11.14
N LYS A 267 -22.59 -11.09 10.84
CA LYS A 267 -23.97 -11.26 11.32
C LYS A 267 -24.67 -12.43 10.59
N ASP A 268 -24.39 -12.58 9.30
CA ASP A 268 -24.83 -13.67 8.46
C ASP A 268 -23.60 -14.46 8.01
N GLU A 269 -23.54 -15.74 8.32
CA GLU A 269 -22.41 -16.63 8.03
C GLU A 269 -22.20 -16.89 6.53
N ALA A 270 -23.23 -16.65 5.70
CA ALA A 270 -23.12 -16.79 4.26
C ALA A 270 -22.11 -15.77 3.70
N THR A 271 -21.18 -16.25 2.88
CA THR A 271 -20.26 -15.36 2.17
C THR A 271 -20.97 -14.60 1.05
N ALA A 272 -20.59 -13.34 0.83
CA ALA A 272 -21.02 -12.53 -0.30
C ALA A 272 -19.96 -12.48 -1.43
N PHE A 273 -18.84 -13.16 -1.26
CA PHE A 273 -17.85 -13.29 -2.32
C PHE A 273 -18.40 -14.20 -3.43
N MET A 274 -18.17 -13.78 -4.68
CA MET A 274 -18.45 -14.58 -5.87
C MET A 274 -17.21 -15.40 -6.28
N PRO A 275 -17.38 -16.51 -7.05
CA PRO A 275 -16.25 -17.30 -7.50
C PRO A 275 -15.18 -16.46 -8.20
N ALA A 276 -13.91 -16.74 -7.91
CA ALA A 276 -12.78 -16.10 -8.57
C ALA A 276 -12.64 -16.59 -10.03
N PRO A 277 -12.23 -15.74 -10.97
CA PRO A 277 -11.79 -16.17 -12.29
C PRO A 277 -10.46 -16.94 -12.19
N SER A 278 -9.99 -17.52 -13.30
CA SER A 278 -8.66 -18.10 -13.34
C SER A 278 -7.59 -17.04 -13.01
N LYS A 279 -6.44 -17.48 -12.52
CA LYS A 279 -5.32 -16.56 -12.23
C LYS A 279 -4.86 -15.81 -13.50
N GLU A 280 -4.88 -16.49 -14.64
CA GLU A 280 -4.52 -15.93 -15.93
C GLU A 280 -5.52 -14.85 -16.38
N ASP A 281 -6.83 -15.13 -16.29
CA ASP A 281 -7.87 -14.15 -16.61
C ASP A 281 -7.80 -12.95 -15.67
N LEU A 282 -7.56 -13.19 -14.38
CA LEU A 282 -7.42 -12.12 -13.40
C LEU A 282 -6.22 -11.22 -13.71
N ALA A 283 -5.09 -11.80 -14.11
CA ALA A 283 -3.90 -11.03 -14.50
C ALA A 283 -4.17 -10.16 -15.74
N LEU A 284 -4.97 -10.64 -16.71
CA LEU A 284 -5.39 -9.84 -17.86
C LEU A 284 -6.41 -8.73 -17.51
N ILE A 285 -7.11 -8.86 -16.39
CA ILE A 285 -8.05 -7.83 -15.91
C ILE A 285 -7.31 -6.79 -15.04
N LEU A 286 -6.49 -7.22 -14.10
CA LEU A 286 -5.75 -6.38 -13.16
C LEU A 286 -4.40 -5.95 -13.75
N CYS A 287 -4.44 -5.19 -14.84
CA CYS A 287 -3.26 -4.74 -15.57
C CYS A 287 -3.41 -3.28 -16.01
N ARG A 288 -2.29 -2.67 -16.37
CA ARG A 288 -2.29 -1.34 -17.01
C ARG A 288 -2.58 -1.49 -18.49
N ARG A 289 -3.56 -0.77 -19.01
CA ARG A 289 -4.02 -0.81 -20.38
C ARG A 289 -3.68 0.47 -21.11
N VAL A 290 -3.00 0.38 -22.24
CA VAL A 290 -2.62 1.54 -23.06
C VAL A 290 -2.83 1.23 -24.53
N PHE A 291 -3.48 2.13 -25.25
CA PHE A 291 -3.63 2.00 -26.70
C PHE A 291 -2.36 2.46 -27.42
N ARG A 292 -1.95 1.70 -28.43
CA ARG A 292 -0.81 1.99 -29.30
C ARG A 292 -1.17 1.70 -30.76
N LYS A 293 -0.52 2.42 -31.68
CA LYS A 293 -0.67 2.17 -33.13
C LYS A 293 0.48 1.32 -33.64
N MET A 294 0.16 0.33 -34.45
CA MET A 294 1.14 -0.51 -35.11
C MET A 294 1.85 0.25 -36.22
N THR A 295 3.13 0.01 -36.38
CA THR A 295 3.97 0.54 -37.44
C THR A 295 3.85 -0.32 -38.71
N GLY A 296 4.47 0.10 -39.82
CA GLY A 296 4.42 -0.65 -41.10
C GLY A 296 5.16 -1.98 -41.06
N ASP A 297 6.11 -2.16 -40.15
CA ASP A 297 6.87 -3.38 -39.90
C ASP A 297 6.23 -4.29 -38.82
N SER A 298 4.95 -4.04 -38.49
CA SER A 298 4.19 -4.78 -37.48
C SER A 298 4.88 -4.78 -36.09
N THR A 299 5.45 -3.63 -35.71
CA THR A 299 5.95 -3.36 -34.38
C THR A 299 5.19 -2.21 -33.73
N LEU A 300 5.33 -2.06 -32.41
CA LEU A 300 4.84 -0.92 -31.68
C LEU A 300 5.91 -0.36 -30.74
N SER A 301 5.80 0.91 -30.38
CA SER A 301 6.66 1.55 -29.38
C SER A 301 6.00 1.52 -28.00
N TRP A 302 6.69 0.90 -27.02
CA TRP A 302 6.25 0.83 -25.65
C TRP A 302 7.44 0.98 -24.69
N LYS A 303 7.31 1.83 -23.64
CA LYS A 303 8.38 2.11 -22.69
C LYS A 303 9.73 2.45 -23.35
N GLY A 304 9.70 3.23 -24.42
CA GLY A 304 10.91 3.66 -25.15
C GLY A 304 11.59 2.58 -26.01
N ARG A 305 10.96 1.43 -26.19
CA ARG A 305 11.50 0.28 -26.93
C ARG A 305 10.51 -0.19 -28.00
N LYS A 306 11.02 -0.93 -29.00
CA LYS A 306 10.18 -1.56 -30.03
C LYS A 306 9.79 -2.96 -29.60
N TRP A 307 8.54 -3.32 -29.85
CA TRP A 307 7.96 -4.62 -29.49
C TRP A 307 7.24 -5.21 -30.68
N SER A 308 7.29 -6.53 -30.80
CA SER A 308 6.60 -7.32 -31.83
C SER A 308 5.65 -8.31 -31.14
N ALA A 309 4.49 -8.53 -31.72
CA ALA A 309 3.54 -9.53 -31.21
C ALA A 309 3.85 -10.90 -31.78
N LEU A 310 3.80 -11.93 -30.92
CA LEU A 310 3.94 -13.32 -31.29
C LEU A 310 2.63 -14.08 -31.09
N ASP A 311 2.35 -15.04 -31.98
CA ASP A 311 1.26 -15.99 -31.79
C ASP A 311 1.66 -17.11 -30.79
N SER A 312 0.74 -18.03 -30.52
CA SER A 312 0.97 -19.18 -29.63
C SER A 312 2.04 -20.16 -30.12
N GLN A 313 2.48 -20.03 -31.37
CA GLN A 313 3.57 -20.83 -31.97
C GLN A 313 4.89 -20.06 -32.05
N GLY A 314 4.96 -18.87 -31.43
CA GLY A 314 6.15 -18.02 -31.45
C GLY A 314 6.40 -17.30 -32.79
N ARG A 315 5.44 -17.29 -33.72
CA ARG A 315 5.59 -16.60 -35.01
C ARG A 315 5.08 -15.16 -34.89
N LYS A 316 5.76 -14.25 -35.60
CA LYS A 316 5.38 -12.83 -35.64
C LYS A 316 3.99 -12.65 -36.25
N VAL A 317 3.11 -11.96 -35.52
CA VAL A 317 1.79 -11.56 -36.01
C VAL A 317 1.92 -10.27 -36.82
N LEU A 318 1.34 -10.29 -38.01
CA LEU A 318 1.38 -9.15 -38.92
C LEU A 318 0.15 -8.26 -38.74
N PHE A 319 0.38 -6.96 -38.60
CA PHE A 319 -0.66 -5.94 -38.49
C PHE A 319 -0.51 -4.90 -39.61
N ARG A 320 -1.61 -4.36 -40.10
CA ARG A 320 -1.58 -3.21 -40.98
C ARG A 320 -1.07 -1.98 -40.24
N LYS A 321 -0.31 -1.12 -40.93
CA LYS A 321 0.13 0.18 -40.43
C LYS A 321 -1.05 1.00 -39.90
N GLY A 322 -0.91 1.55 -38.69
CA GLY A 322 -1.92 2.41 -38.09
C GLY A 322 -3.04 1.69 -37.33
N VAL A 323 -3.09 0.35 -37.38
CA VAL A 323 -4.03 -0.41 -36.54
C VAL A 323 -3.77 -0.09 -35.09
N GLU A 324 -4.82 0.23 -34.37
CA GLU A 324 -4.75 0.49 -32.94
C GLU A 324 -4.96 -0.80 -32.16
N VAL A 325 -4.04 -1.06 -31.26
CA VAL A 325 -4.01 -2.25 -30.40
C VAL A 325 -3.93 -1.84 -28.93
N GLU A 326 -4.44 -2.67 -28.05
CA GLU A 326 -4.34 -2.47 -26.61
C GLU A 326 -3.13 -3.23 -26.06
N VAL A 327 -2.22 -2.52 -25.40
CA VAL A 327 -1.07 -3.11 -24.70
C VAL A 327 -1.44 -3.27 -23.24
N LEU A 328 -1.34 -4.48 -22.74
CA LEU A 328 -1.58 -4.88 -21.35
C LEU A 328 -0.24 -5.08 -20.66
N ASP A 329 0.04 -4.26 -19.64
CA ASP A 329 1.25 -4.37 -18.81
C ASP A 329 0.83 -5.06 -17.50
N LEU A 330 1.15 -6.34 -17.36
CA LEU A 330 0.70 -7.20 -16.28
C LEU A 330 1.53 -6.96 -15.01
N LEU A 331 0.98 -7.29 -13.85
CA LEU A 331 1.65 -7.16 -12.55
C LEU A 331 2.88 -8.07 -12.40
N ASP A 332 2.91 -9.18 -13.11
CA ASP A 332 4.06 -10.12 -13.15
C ASP A 332 5.20 -9.69 -14.08
N GLY A 333 5.06 -8.53 -14.73
CA GLY A 333 6.04 -7.95 -15.64
C GLY A 333 5.91 -8.41 -17.10
N ARG A 334 5.02 -9.34 -17.42
CA ARG A 334 4.71 -9.69 -18.80
C ARG A 334 3.97 -8.54 -19.48
N THR A 335 4.18 -8.42 -20.79
CA THR A 335 3.45 -7.45 -21.62
C THR A 335 2.71 -8.22 -22.71
N VAL A 336 1.41 -8.00 -22.81
CA VAL A 336 0.52 -8.71 -23.73
C VAL A 336 -0.16 -7.70 -24.66
N LEU A 337 -0.32 -8.04 -25.92
CA LEU A 337 -1.10 -7.27 -26.88
C LEU A 337 -2.49 -7.89 -27.02
N HIS A 338 -3.52 -7.06 -26.87
CA HIS A 338 -4.92 -7.45 -27.12
C HIS A 338 -5.45 -6.73 -28.36
N HIS A 339 -6.00 -7.50 -29.28
CA HIS A 339 -6.66 -6.97 -30.48
C HIS A 339 -7.78 -7.90 -30.95
N GLN A 340 -8.97 -7.36 -31.13
CA GLN A 340 -10.16 -8.09 -31.61
C GLN A 340 -10.44 -9.42 -30.88
N GLY A 341 -10.27 -9.43 -29.57
CA GLY A 341 -10.51 -10.62 -28.73
C GLY A 341 -9.35 -11.62 -28.68
N ALA A 342 -8.28 -11.39 -29.45
CA ALA A 342 -7.08 -12.23 -29.41
C ALA A 342 -5.99 -11.58 -28.54
N PHE A 343 -5.30 -12.44 -27.77
CA PHE A 343 -4.15 -12.03 -26.93
C PHE A 343 -2.86 -12.58 -27.55
N HIS A 344 -1.84 -11.74 -27.63
CA HIS A 344 -0.54 -12.08 -28.19
C HIS A 344 0.56 -11.66 -27.22
N GLU A 345 1.56 -12.48 -27.06
CA GLU A 345 2.74 -12.13 -26.29
C GLU A 345 3.51 -11.03 -27.00
N LEU A 346 3.94 -10.00 -26.27
CA LEU A 346 4.81 -8.96 -26.78
C LEU A 346 6.24 -9.27 -26.40
N VAL A 347 7.10 -9.40 -27.41
CA VAL A 347 8.53 -9.62 -27.25
C VAL A 347 9.29 -8.39 -27.74
N ARG A 348 10.33 -8.04 -27.02
CA ARG A 348 11.21 -6.93 -27.36
C ARG A 348 11.95 -7.25 -28.67
N VAL A 349 11.88 -6.33 -29.61
CA VAL A 349 12.72 -6.38 -30.81
C VAL A 349 14.09 -5.82 -30.44
N GLU A 350 15.12 -6.68 -30.43
CA GLU A 350 16.50 -6.24 -30.33
C GLU A 350 16.84 -5.47 -31.61
N GLU A 351 17.16 -4.18 -31.48
CA GLU A 351 17.78 -3.48 -32.61
C GLU A 351 19.17 -4.08 -32.79
N GLU A 352 19.37 -4.84 -33.87
CA GLU A 352 20.71 -5.12 -34.32
C GLU A 352 21.46 -3.80 -34.45
N GLU A 353 22.47 -3.58 -33.64
CA GLU A 353 23.42 -2.46 -33.74
C GLU A 353 24.27 -2.60 -35.01
N THR A 354 23.69 -3.01 -36.10
CA THR A 354 24.32 -3.22 -37.37
C THR A 354 23.74 -2.24 -38.37
N LYS A 355 24.35 -1.10 -38.45
CA LYS A 355 24.56 -0.27 -39.68
C LYS A 355 24.92 1.18 -39.43
N LYS A 356 24.88 1.68 -38.19
CA LYS A 356 25.30 3.07 -37.94
C LYS A 356 26.75 3.25 -37.55
N THR A 357 27.43 2.20 -37.09
CA THR A 357 28.89 2.26 -36.76
C THR A 357 29.75 2.06 -38.00
N LEU A 358 29.35 1.23 -38.94
CA LEU A 358 30.12 1.00 -40.18
C LEU A 358 30.02 2.16 -41.21
N ALA A 359 29.00 3.01 -41.10
CA ALA A 359 28.91 4.21 -41.95
C ALA A 359 29.67 5.42 -41.39
N LYS A 360 30.15 5.37 -40.15
CA LYS A 360 30.99 6.41 -39.56
C LYS A 360 32.49 6.11 -39.61
N GLU A 361 32.91 4.87 -39.84
CA GLU A 361 34.31 4.50 -39.94
C GLU A 361 34.89 4.58 -41.36
N ASN A 362 34.06 4.66 -42.40
CA ASN A 362 34.51 4.79 -43.79
C ASN A 362 34.55 6.21 -44.35
N THR A 363 34.43 7.25 -43.50
CA THR A 363 34.51 8.66 -43.93
C THR A 363 35.57 9.45 -43.13
N THR A 364 36.59 8.80 -42.61
CA THR A 364 37.73 9.51 -42.00
C THR A 364 39.04 9.20 -42.73
N ALA A 365 39.11 9.61 -43.98
CA ALA A 365 40.36 9.84 -44.67
C ALA A 365 40.13 10.94 -45.69
N SER A 366 40.09 12.21 -45.28
CA SER A 366 40.74 13.37 -45.92
C SER A 366 40.27 14.67 -45.25
N SER A 367 41.29 15.39 -44.79
CA SER A 367 41.42 16.84 -44.65
C SER A 367 40.51 17.63 -43.71
N THR A 368 41.13 18.03 -42.56
CA THR A 368 41.33 19.37 -42.09
C THR A 368 40.15 20.36 -42.16
N GLU A 369 39.86 20.84 -40.99
CA GLU A 369 39.35 22.14 -40.56
C GLU A 369 38.08 22.01 -39.69
N GLU A 370 38.30 22.16 -38.40
CA GLU A 370 37.31 22.33 -37.38
C GLU A 370 36.57 23.65 -37.57
N GLY A 371 35.36 23.57 -38.08
CA GLY A 371 34.36 24.64 -37.95
C GLY A 371 33.33 24.22 -36.89
N MET A 372 33.47 24.67 -35.66
CA MET A 372 32.44 24.60 -34.62
C MET A 372 31.12 25.14 -35.19
N ARG A 373 30.17 24.28 -35.52
CA ARG A 373 28.81 24.70 -35.85
C ARG A 373 28.17 25.32 -34.62
N LYS A 374 28.10 26.65 -34.60
CA LYS A 374 27.33 27.39 -33.61
C LYS A 374 25.89 26.85 -33.60
N PRO A 375 25.29 26.63 -32.46
CA PRO A 375 23.87 26.25 -32.42
C PRO A 375 23.04 27.31 -33.16
N TRP A 376 22.13 26.85 -34.03
CA TRP A 376 21.24 27.70 -34.79
C TRP A 376 20.43 28.59 -33.81
N THR A 377 20.56 29.90 -33.94
CA THR A 377 19.76 30.86 -33.18
C THR A 377 18.82 31.58 -34.14
N PRO A 378 17.52 31.68 -33.81
CA PRO A 378 16.56 32.38 -34.64
C PRO A 378 17.00 33.84 -34.90
N GLY A 379 16.92 34.28 -36.14
CA GLY A 379 17.19 35.67 -36.52
C GLY A 379 16.31 36.71 -35.78
N PRO A 380 16.67 37.98 -35.81
CA PRO A 380 15.94 39.02 -35.06
C PRO A 380 14.46 39.13 -35.48
N ASP A 381 14.12 38.80 -36.71
CA ASP A 381 12.76 38.90 -37.23
C ASP A 381 11.91 37.63 -37.13
N HIS A 382 12.45 36.58 -36.45
CA HIS A 382 11.73 35.32 -36.30
C HIS A 382 10.45 35.52 -35.46
N PRO A 383 9.31 34.96 -35.85
CA PRO A 383 8.03 35.12 -35.17
C PRO A 383 8.09 34.84 -33.65
N TRP A 384 8.87 33.89 -33.24
CA TRP A 384 9.09 33.52 -31.81
C TRP A 384 9.69 34.67 -31.00
N LYS A 385 10.66 35.43 -31.57
CA LYS A 385 11.27 36.57 -30.86
C LYS A 385 10.28 37.73 -30.78
N LYS A 386 9.55 38.02 -31.82
CA LYS A 386 8.52 39.09 -31.85
C LYS A 386 7.38 38.79 -30.85
N GLU A 387 6.99 37.52 -30.70
CA GLU A 387 5.97 37.15 -29.72
C GLU A 387 6.47 37.13 -28.28
N TYR A 388 7.73 36.76 -28.06
CA TYR A 388 8.37 36.82 -26.76
C TYR A 388 8.53 38.28 -26.29
N GLU A 389 9.00 39.18 -27.14
CA GLU A 389 9.12 40.60 -26.84
C GLU A 389 7.78 41.27 -26.54
N LYS A 390 6.73 40.96 -27.29
CA LYS A 390 5.35 41.38 -26.97
C LYS A 390 4.88 40.90 -25.62
N ARG A 391 5.25 39.70 -25.23
CA ARG A 391 4.88 39.08 -23.96
C ARG A 391 5.62 39.74 -22.78
N VAL A 392 6.91 40.00 -22.94
CA VAL A 392 7.74 40.70 -21.95
C VAL A 392 7.29 42.15 -21.76
N SER A 393 7.00 42.88 -22.85
CA SER A 393 6.47 44.23 -22.81
C SER A 393 5.13 44.31 -22.09
N ARG A 394 4.21 43.40 -22.36
CA ARG A 394 2.90 43.30 -21.64
C ARG A 394 3.07 43.02 -20.15
N LYS A 395 4.07 42.22 -19.78
CA LYS A 395 4.36 41.92 -18.38
C LYS A 395 4.91 43.15 -17.65
N ARG A 396 5.85 43.89 -18.27
CA ARG A 396 6.40 45.16 -17.71
C ARG A 396 5.36 46.26 -17.55
N ILE A 397 4.43 46.40 -18.50
CA ILE A 397 3.32 47.37 -18.40
C ILE A 397 2.39 46.99 -17.23
N ARG A 398 2.15 45.70 -17.02
CA ARG A 398 1.29 45.24 -15.94
C ARG A 398 1.92 45.39 -14.55
N GLU A 399 3.23 45.21 -14.45
CA GLU A 399 3.99 45.43 -13.20
C GLU A 399 4.05 46.93 -12.86
N HIS A 400 4.23 47.81 -13.86
CA HIS A 400 4.25 49.26 -13.66
C HIS A 400 2.89 49.87 -13.29
N SER A 401 1.79 49.20 -13.72
CA SER A 401 0.41 49.62 -13.39
C SER A 401 0.01 49.18 -11.97
N LEU A 402 0.71 48.23 -11.35
CA LEU A 402 0.44 47.78 -9.98
C LEU A 402 1.23 48.59 -8.93
N GLU A 403 2.27 49.35 -9.34
CA GLU A 403 3.03 50.21 -8.44
C GLU A 403 2.44 51.65 -8.33
N GLN A 404 1.36 51.98 -9.07
CA GLN A 404 0.74 53.32 -9.08
C GLN A 404 -0.68 53.35 -8.48
N ILE A 405 -1.04 52.37 -7.62
CA ILE A 405 -2.28 52.45 -6.84
C ILE A 405 -1.92 52.89 -5.44
N PRO A 406 -2.42 54.07 -4.97
CA PRO A 406 -2.11 54.64 -3.66
C PRO A 406 -2.68 53.82 -2.51
#